data_4f1e53b7d8fffc6c13ba64edbbcfffb7
#
_entry.id   4f1e53b7d8fffc6c13ba64edbbcfffb7
#
_cell.length_a   1.000
_cell.length_b   1.000
_cell.length_c   1.000
_cell.angle_alpha   90.00
_cell.angle_beta   90.00
_cell.angle_gamma   90.00
#
_symmetry.space_group_name_H-M   'P 1'
#
loop_
_entity.id
_entity.type
_entity.pdbx_description
1 polymer ?
#
loop_
_entity_poly.entity_id
_entity_poly.type
_entity_poly.pdbx_seq_one_letter_code
_entity_poly.pdbx_strand_id
1 'polypeptide(L)'
;VSGELEVPDELEWDGRNATWETIDDADKYEVKLYRNGSSVTTVTTSNERYNFYPYMTKAGDYSFKVRAISNSDGEKSEWSDESDDYYMNSSNVYTGTPPASGSGSSGTPSISGGWVQDQIGWMYRQNNGVPLTNQWLFVDNNWFYLAGNGYMMTGWIFVDNNWFYLNPVSDGTRGAMKTGWQQIDGLWYYLNPVSDGTRGARKTSYQMIDGKWYF
;
A
#
# COMPACT_ATOMS: atom_id res chain seq x y z
N VAL A 1 -24.76 8.92 24.71
CA VAL A 1 -23.92 7.86 25.32
C VAL A 1 -22.89 7.58 24.25
N SER A 2 -21.65 8.10 24.39
CA SER A 2 -20.53 7.69 23.56
C SER A 2 -20.30 6.21 23.88
N GLY A 3 -20.55 5.34 22.91
CA GLY A 3 -20.15 3.95 23.01
C GLY A 3 -18.63 3.88 22.98
N GLU A 4 -18.04 3.01 23.77
CA GLU A 4 -16.61 2.69 23.68
C GLU A 4 -16.31 2.23 22.25
N LEU A 5 -15.27 2.78 21.61
CA LEU A 5 -14.88 2.37 20.26
C LEU A 5 -14.50 0.89 20.26
N GLU A 6 -15.00 0.18 19.26
CA GLU A 6 -14.61 -1.21 19.06
C GLU A 6 -13.11 -1.33 18.78
N VAL A 7 -12.54 -2.44 19.19
CA VAL A 7 -11.13 -2.76 18.94
C VAL A 7 -11.02 -3.35 17.55
N PRO A 8 -10.13 -2.83 16.66
CA PRO A 8 -9.92 -3.42 15.36
C PRO A 8 -9.49 -4.88 15.44
N ASP A 9 -10.05 -5.72 14.58
CA ASP A 9 -9.72 -7.13 14.42
C ASP A 9 -9.46 -7.48 12.95
N GLU A 10 -9.46 -8.76 12.57
CA GLU A 10 -9.11 -9.23 11.23
C GLU A 10 -7.77 -8.65 10.71
N LEU A 11 -6.76 -8.62 11.60
CA LEU A 11 -5.44 -8.10 11.27
C LEU A 11 -4.71 -9.06 10.33
N GLU A 12 -4.42 -8.58 9.13
CA GLU A 12 -3.73 -9.38 8.09
C GLU A 12 -2.55 -8.62 7.46
N TRP A 13 -1.61 -9.36 6.91
CA TRP A 13 -0.58 -8.84 6.03
C TRP A 13 -0.95 -9.05 4.56
N ASP A 14 -1.19 -7.96 3.84
CA ASP A 14 -1.26 -7.95 2.37
C ASP A 14 0.10 -7.50 1.80
N GLY A 15 0.98 -8.47 1.58
CA GLY A 15 2.39 -8.20 1.27
C GLY A 15 3.07 -7.45 2.42
N ARG A 16 3.42 -6.18 2.23
CA ARG A 16 4.05 -5.32 3.26
C ARG A 16 3.09 -4.29 3.83
N ASN A 17 1.82 -4.43 3.51
CA ASN A 17 0.75 -3.60 4.07
C ASN A 17 0.11 -4.34 5.23
N ALA A 18 0.03 -3.68 6.37
CA ALA A 18 -0.86 -4.07 7.45
C ALA A 18 -2.29 -3.69 7.05
N THR A 19 -3.25 -4.57 7.23
CA THR A 19 -4.68 -4.35 6.96
C THR A 19 -5.51 -4.82 8.15
N TRP A 20 -6.68 -4.22 8.34
CA TRP A 20 -7.63 -4.54 9.41
C TRP A 20 -9.04 -4.15 9.00
N GLU A 21 -10.05 -4.60 9.77
CA GLU A 21 -11.43 -4.28 9.53
C GLU A 21 -11.75 -2.81 9.88
N THR A 22 -12.70 -2.22 9.13
CA THR A 22 -13.23 -0.87 9.39
C THR A 22 -14.01 -0.86 10.70
N ILE A 23 -13.72 0.10 11.56
CA ILE A 23 -14.46 0.33 12.80
C ILE A 23 -15.41 1.49 12.62
N ASP A 24 -16.69 1.26 12.91
CA ASP A 24 -17.71 2.30 12.91
C ASP A 24 -17.35 3.42 13.92
N ASP A 25 -17.62 4.68 13.57
CA ASP A 25 -17.29 5.87 14.36
C ASP A 25 -15.76 6.16 14.51
N ALA A 26 -14.87 5.39 13.88
CA ALA A 26 -13.46 5.70 13.80
C ALA A 26 -13.12 6.51 12.55
N ASP A 27 -12.32 7.56 12.71
CA ASP A 27 -11.79 8.34 11.58
C ASP A 27 -10.34 8.03 11.30
N LYS A 28 -9.64 7.53 12.30
CA LYS A 28 -8.21 7.28 12.26
C LYS A 28 -7.88 6.04 13.05
N TYR A 29 -6.73 5.50 12.72
CA TYR A 29 -6.15 4.36 13.40
C TYR A 29 -4.71 4.68 13.79
N GLU A 30 -4.31 4.30 14.99
CA GLU A 30 -2.90 4.17 15.35
C GLU A 30 -2.46 2.74 15.10
N VAL A 31 -1.35 2.58 14.39
CA VAL A 31 -0.79 1.27 14.06
C VAL A 31 0.65 1.20 14.56
N LYS A 32 0.94 0.19 15.35
CA LYS A 32 2.25 -0.01 15.96
C LYS A 32 2.92 -1.24 15.39
N LEU A 33 4.07 -1.03 14.74
CA LEU A 33 4.88 -2.09 14.14
C LEU A 33 5.88 -2.63 15.16
N TYR A 34 6.01 -3.95 15.17
CA TYR A 34 7.00 -4.67 15.94
C TYR A 34 7.94 -5.44 15.03
N ARG A 35 9.12 -5.77 15.52
CA ARG A 35 10.05 -6.72 14.92
C ARG A 35 10.66 -7.59 16.00
N ASN A 36 10.52 -8.93 15.86
CA ASN A 36 10.96 -9.88 16.87
C ASN A 36 10.49 -9.48 18.29
N GLY A 37 9.22 -9.06 18.41
CA GLY A 37 8.61 -8.60 19.66
C GLY A 37 9.04 -7.20 20.15
N SER A 38 9.96 -6.53 19.44
CA SER A 38 10.41 -5.18 19.82
C SER A 38 9.73 -4.11 18.97
N SER A 39 9.24 -3.02 19.59
CA SER A 39 8.59 -1.91 18.89
C SER A 39 9.55 -1.22 17.91
N VAL A 40 9.10 -1.04 16.66
CA VAL A 40 9.84 -0.35 15.59
C VAL A 40 9.34 1.09 15.44
N THR A 41 8.05 1.27 15.26
CA THR A 41 7.42 2.59 15.07
C THR A 41 5.94 2.53 15.41
N THR A 42 5.34 3.70 15.61
CA THR A 42 3.88 3.89 15.66
C THR A 42 3.50 4.95 14.65
N VAL A 43 2.49 4.69 13.86
CA VAL A 43 1.98 5.59 12.81
C VAL A 43 0.49 5.82 13.00
N THR A 44 -0.02 6.90 12.41
CA THR A 44 -1.45 7.19 12.37
C THR A 44 -1.90 7.26 10.91
N THR A 45 -3.04 6.65 10.60
CA THR A 45 -3.64 6.65 9.26
C THR A 45 -5.16 6.80 9.36
N SER A 46 -5.77 7.32 8.32
CA SER A 46 -7.24 7.35 8.16
C SER A 46 -7.78 6.22 7.28
N ASN A 47 -6.91 5.31 6.85
CA ASN A 47 -7.28 4.16 6.04
C ASN A 47 -7.13 2.88 6.88
N GLU A 48 -7.85 1.83 6.50
CA GLU A 48 -7.82 0.49 7.09
C GLU A 48 -6.62 -0.33 6.60
N ARG A 49 -5.57 0.36 6.16
CA ARG A 49 -4.29 -0.23 5.74
C ARG A 49 -3.13 0.75 5.90
N TYR A 50 -1.94 0.20 6.09
CA TYR A 50 -0.70 0.98 6.14
C TYR A 50 0.49 0.20 5.58
N ASN A 51 1.27 0.83 4.69
CA ASN A 51 2.49 0.23 4.13
C ASN A 51 3.67 0.43 5.08
N PHE A 52 4.12 -0.64 5.73
CA PHE A 52 5.25 -0.60 6.65
C PHE A 52 6.61 -0.84 6.00
N TYR A 53 6.68 -1.11 4.70
CA TYR A 53 7.96 -1.40 4.03
C TYR A 53 9.07 -0.38 4.34
N PRO A 54 8.82 0.96 4.38
CA PRO A 54 9.86 1.93 4.70
C PRO A 54 10.47 1.80 6.10
N TYR A 55 9.82 1.08 7.00
CA TYR A 55 10.30 0.81 8.36
C TYR A 55 10.92 -0.59 8.51
N MET A 56 10.78 -1.46 7.49
CA MET A 56 11.31 -2.82 7.50
C MET A 56 12.78 -2.85 7.05
N THR A 57 13.65 -2.18 7.78
CA THR A 57 15.08 -1.98 7.45
C THR A 57 16.00 -3.11 7.87
N LYS A 58 15.50 -4.09 8.59
CA LYS A 58 16.26 -5.25 9.08
C LYS A 58 15.48 -6.53 8.87
N ALA A 59 16.18 -7.64 8.65
CA ALA A 59 15.56 -8.95 8.60
C ALA A 59 14.93 -9.34 9.95
N GLY A 60 13.88 -10.15 9.92
CA GLY A 60 13.18 -10.66 11.10
C GLY A 60 11.69 -10.81 10.89
N ASP A 61 11.02 -11.22 11.94
CA ASP A 61 9.57 -11.39 11.97
C ASP A 61 8.92 -10.07 12.39
N TYR A 62 8.02 -9.57 11.54
CA TYR A 62 7.28 -8.34 11.76
C TYR A 62 5.82 -8.64 12.07
N SER A 63 5.30 -7.99 13.11
CA SER A 63 3.91 -8.01 13.51
C SER A 63 3.41 -6.59 13.79
N PHE A 64 2.11 -6.39 13.92
CA PHE A 64 1.55 -5.08 14.24
C PHE A 64 0.33 -5.20 15.15
N LYS A 65 0.00 -4.08 15.79
CA LYS A 65 -1.25 -3.86 16.55
C LYS A 65 -1.89 -2.59 16.06
N VAL A 66 -3.22 -2.55 16.16
CA VAL A 66 -4.03 -1.40 15.74
C VAL A 66 -4.94 -0.97 16.88
N ARG A 67 -5.24 0.31 16.98
CA ARG A 67 -6.37 0.84 17.74
C ARG A 67 -7.08 1.93 16.95
N ALA A 68 -8.39 2.04 17.14
CA ALA A 68 -9.23 3.05 16.53
C ALA A 68 -9.17 4.38 17.32
N ILE A 69 -9.40 5.50 16.62
CA ILE A 69 -9.47 6.85 17.20
C ILE A 69 -10.72 7.53 16.67
N SER A 70 -11.58 8.01 17.58
CA SER A 70 -12.76 8.80 17.26
C SER A 70 -12.41 10.24 16.90
N ASN A 71 -13.09 10.80 15.91
CA ASN A 71 -12.95 12.20 15.52
C ASN A 71 -13.69 13.17 16.44
N SER A 72 -14.75 12.72 17.07
CA SER A 72 -15.65 13.59 17.84
C SER A 72 -15.00 14.13 19.11
N ASP A 73 -14.16 13.32 19.76
CA ASP A 73 -13.57 13.60 21.07
C ASP A 73 -12.13 13.10 21.23
N GLY A 74 -11.59 12.39 20.22
CA GLY A 74 -10.24 11.83 20.24
C GLY A 74 -10.10 10.60 21.14
N GLU A 75 -11.22 10.01 21.59
CA GLU A 75 -11.22 8.74 22.31
C GLU A 75 -10.51 7.66 21.48
N LYS A 76 -9.81 6.76 22.17
CA LYS A 76 -9.08 5.66 21.55
C LYS A 76 -9.62 4.35 22.09
N SER A 77 -9.79 3.38 21.20
CA SER A 77 -10.05 2.00 21.64
C SER A 77 -8.84 1.41 22.38
N GLU A 78 -9.03 0.28 23.02
CA GLU A 78 -7.90 -0.57 23.40
C GLU A 78 -7.11 -1.02 22.17
N TRP A 79 -5.88 -1.50 22.37
CA TRP A 79 -5.08 -2.08 21.30
C TRP A 79 -5.61 -3.46 20.93
N SER A 80 -5.64 -3.78 19.66
CA SER A 80 -5.91 -5.13 19.15
C SER A 80 -4.94 -6.16 19.71
N ASP A 81 -5.27 -7.43 19.55
CA ASP A 81 -4.27 -8.49 19.59
C ASP A 81 -3.19 -8.25 18.52
N GLU A 82 -2.09 -8.94 18.64
CA GLU A 82 -0.99 -8.85 17.69
C GLU A 82 -1.29 -9.66 16.43
N SER A 83 -1.02 -9.11 15.25
CA SER A 83 -1.18 -9.81 13.98
C SER A 83 -0.28 -11.05 13.90
N ASP A 84 -0.54 -11.93 12.95
CA ASP A 84 0.42 -12.94 12.53
C ASP A 84 1.74 -12.31 12.07
N ASP A 85 2.81 -13.10 12.12
CA ASP A 85 4.14 -12.64 11.74
C ASP A 85 4.33 -12.60 10.21
N TYR A 86 4.95 -11.51 9.73
CA TYR A 86 5.45 -11.38 8.37
C TYR A 86 6.98 -11.44 8.37
N TYR A 87 7.54 -12.52 7.81
CA TYR A 87 8.99 -12.68 7.75
C TYR A 87 9.63 -11.85 6.64
N MET A 88 10.56 -10.97 7.01
CA MET A 88 11.39 -10.19 6.10
C MET A 88 12.82 -10.76 6.06
N ASN A 89 13.26 -11.23 4.90
CA ASN A 89 14.64 -11.67 4.72
C ASN A 89 15.60 -10.49 4.45
N SER A 90 16.91 -10.71 4.63
CA SER A 90 17.93 -9.67 4.52
C SER A 90 18.08 -9.09 3.10
N SER A 91 17.65 -9.81 2.05
CA SER A 91 17.73 -9.32 0.67
C SER A 91 16.57 -8.43 0.27
N ASN A 92 15.48 -8.44 1.04
CA ASN A 92 14.24 -7.71 0.75
C ASN A 92 13.97 -6.53 1.70
N VAL A 93 14.89 -6.25 2.64
CA VAL A 93 14.73 -5.14 3.57
C VAL A 93 14.75 -3.78 2.85
N TYR A 94 14.11 -2.80 3.46
CA TYR A 94 14.16 -1.44 2.99
C TYR A 94 15.56 -0.83 3.24
N THR A 95 16.17 -0.28 2.19
CA THR A 95 17.52 0.27 2.23
C THR A 95 17.56 1.80 2.23
N GLY A 96 16.39 2.45 2.16
CA GLY A 96 16.26 3.89 2.26
C GLY A 96 16.32 4.41 3.70
N THR A 97 16.14 5.71 3.88
CA THR A 97 15.98 6.32 5.21
C THR A 97 14.53 6.15 5.65
N PRO A 98 14.26 5.50 6.81
CA PRO A 98 12.91 5.40 7.33
C PRO A 98 12.30 6.78 7.60
N PRO A 99 10.99 6.94 7.45
CA PRO A 99 10.30 8.15 7.88
C PRO A 99 10.54 8.40 9.39
N ALA A 100 10.65 9.66 9.79
CA ALA A 100 10.79 10.00 11.20
C ALA A 100 9.57 9.52 12.00
N SER A 101 9.79 8.86 13.13
CA SER A 101 8.73 8.56 14.09
C SER A 101 8.16 9.86 14.64
N GLY A 102 6.94 10.21 14.30
CA GLY A 102 6.32 11.45 14.76
C GLY A 102 4.89 11.57 14.29
N SER A 103 4.06 11.96 15.20
CA SER A 103 2.62 12.10 15.09
C SER A 103 2.16 12.91 13.87
N GLY A 104 1.19 12.32 13.15
CA GLY A 104 0.16 13.11 12.52
C GLY A 104 0.46 13.65 11.14
N SER A 105 0.19 12.83 10.16
CA SER A 105 -0.50 13.32 8.98
C SER A 105 -1.18 12.12 8.31
N SER A 106 -2.47 12.23 8.05
CA SER A 106 -3.19 11.28 7.21
C SER A 106 -2.54 11.26 5.84
N GLY A 107 -1.87 10.18 5.52
CA GLY A 107 -1.26 10.01 4.22
C GLY A 107 -0.40 8.77 4.22
N THR A 108 -0.50 7.98 3.17
CA THR A 108 0.61 7.17 2.67
C THR A 108 1.88 7.97 2.94
N PRO A 109 2.97 7.38 3.52
CA PRO A 109 4.18 8.13 3.74
C PRO A 109 4.53 8.85 2.44
N SER A 110 4.50 10.18 2.46
CA SER A 110 4.90 10.97 1.31
C SER A 110 6.36 10.65 1.09
N ILE A 111 6.63 9.76 0.16
CA ILE A 111 7.97 9.54 -0.35
C ILE A 111 8.34 10.86 -1.01
N SER A 112 8.99 11.72 -0.25
CA SER A 112 9.43 13.00 -0.80
C SER A 112 10.60 12.72 -1.74
N GLY A 113 10.43 13.18 -2.97
CA GLY A 113 11.36 12.94 -4.05
C GLY A 113 10.81 13.51 -5.36
N GLY A 114 11.33 13.06 -6.46
CA GLY A 114 10.89 13.51 -7.76
C GLY A 114 11.18 12.52 -8.88
N TRP A 115 10.40 12.66 -9.93
CA TRP A 115 10.62 11.93 -11.17
C TRP A 115 11.89 12.44 -11.86
N VAL A 116 12.75 11.51 -12.26
CA VAL A 116 13.96 11.76 -13.05
C VAL A 116 13.91 10.85 -14.27
N GLN A 117 14.17 11.41 -15.44
CA GLN A 117 14.26 10.67 -16.70
C GLN A 117 15.69 10.65 -17.18
N ASP A 118 16.14 9.50 -17.63
CA ASP A 118 17.39 9.33 -18.40
C ASP A 118 17.12 8.67 -19.77
N GLN A 119 18.16 8.19 -20.43
CA GLN A 119 18.05 7.56 -21.75
C GLN A 119 17.33 6.20 -21.74
N ILE A 120 17.22 5.56 -20.57
CA ILE A 120 16.58 4.25 -20.38
C ILE A 120 15.11 4.40 -20.02
N GLY A 121 14.79 5.35 -19.11
CA GLY A 121 13.41 5.51 -18.66
C GLY A 121 13.24 6.48 -17.50
N TRP A 122 12.09 6.38 -16.86
CA TRP A 122 11.74 7.16 -15.69
C TRP A 122 12.08 6.42 -14.41
N MET A 123 12.65 7.13 -13.44
CA MET A 123 12.88 6.70 -12.06
C MET A 123 12.27 7.70 -11.11
N TYR A 124 11.85 7.24 -9.94
CA TYR A 124 11.52 8.14 -8.84
C TYR A 124 12.66 8.13 -7.82
N ARG A 125 13.36 9.27 -7.69
CA ARG A 125 14.45 9.43 -6.72
C ARG A 125 13.94 10.12 -5.47
N GLN A 126 14.27 9.53 -4.34
CA GLN A 126 14.03 10.12 -3.03
C GLN A 126 14.91 11.36 -2.83
N ASN A 127 14.64 12.18 -1.81
CA ASN A 127 15.43 13.38 -1.50
C ASN A 127 16.91 13.11 -1.22
N ASN A 128 17.24 11.88 -0.82
CA ASN A 128 18.63 11.42 -0.64
C ASN A 128 19.29 10.98 -1.98
N GLY A 129 18.61 11.13 -3.11
CA GLY A 129 19.09 10.78 -4.43
C GLY A 129 18.97 9.29 -4.79
N VAL A 130 18.54 8.43 -3.85
CA VAL A 130 18.41 6.98 -4.08
C VAL A 130 17.11 6.71 -4.83
N PRO A 131 17.12 5.91 -5.93
CA PRO A 131 15.91 5.54 -6.63
C PRO A 131 15.06 4.56 -5.79
N LEU A 132 13.75 4.67 -5.91
CA LEU A 132 12.82 3.65 -5.40
C LEU A 132 12.95 2.38 -6.25
N THR A 133 12.86 1.21 -5.62
CA THR A 133 12.98 -0.09 -6.28
C THR A 133 11.98 -1.09 -5.71
N ASN A 134 11.50 -2.01 -6.55
CA ASN A 134 10.62 -3.14 -6.16
C ASN A 134 9.42 -2.72 -5.31
N GLN A 135 8.75 -1.62 -5.67
CA GLN A 135 7.61 -1.15 -4.87
C GLN A 135 6.62 -0.32 -5.67
N TRP A 136 5.42 -0.28 -5.16
CA TRP A 136 4.39 0.65 -5.58
C TRP A 136 4.67 2.05 -5.03
N LEU A 137 4.41 3.05 -5.86
CA LEU A 137 4.49 4.47 -5.51
C LEU A 137 3.15 5.13 -5.83
N PHE A 138 2.55 5.78 -4.84
CA PHE A 138 1.40 6.65 -5.04
C PHE A 138 1.85 8.10 -5.06
N VAL A 139 1.72 8.75 -6.20
CA VAL A 139 2.09 10.16 -6.40
C VAL A 139 1.19 10.76 -7.49
N ASP A 140 0.87 12.04 -7.37
CA ASP A 140 0.01 12.75 -8.31
C ASP A 140 -1.32 12.01 -8.59
N ASN A 141 -1.91 11.44 -7.52
CA ASN A 141 -3.16 10.67 -7.54
C ASN A 141 -3.14 9.41 -8.42
N ASN A 142 -1.95 8.87 -8.72
CA ASN A 142 -1.77 7.66 -9.51
C ASN A 142 -0.82 6.68 -8.82
N TRP A 143 -1.06 5.38 -9.04
CA TRP A 143 -0.15 4.32 -8.62
C TRP A 143 0.81 3.96 -9.75
N PHE A 144 2.09 3.88 -9.43
CA PHE A 144 3.19 3.47 -10.31
C PHE A 144 3.95 2.32 -9.68
N TYR A 145 4.58 1.48 -10.47
CA TYR A 145 5.48 0.44 -9.96
C TYR A 145 6.91 0.68 -10.44
N LEU A 146 7.85 0.72 -9.50
CA LEU A 146 9.28 0.82 -9.75
C LEU A 146 9.90 -0.58 -9.67
N ALA A 147 10.55 -1.02 -10.75
CA ALA A 147 11.22 -2.33 -10.80
C ALA A 147 12.47 -2.39 -9.91
N GLY A 148 13.08 -3.56 -9.80
CA GLY A 148 14.31 -3.76 -9.02
C GLY A 148 15.49 -2.92 -9.45
N ASN A 149 15.55 -2.51 -10.73
CA ASN A 149 16.54 -1.61 -11.27
C ASN A 149 16.19 -0.12 -11.10
N GLY A 150 15.09 0.20 -10.42
CA GLY A 150 14.62 1.56 -10.14
C GLY A 150 13.80 2.21 -11.25
N TYR A 151 13.61 1.57 -12.40
CA TYR A 151 12.82 2.17 -13.48
C TYR A 151 11.34 1.91 -13.34
N MET A 152 10.54 2.91 -13.70
CA MET A 152 9.08 2.83 -13.77
C MET A 152 8.65 1.81 -14.81
N MET A 153 7.80 0.89 -14.42
CA MET A 153 7.24 -0.13 -15.31
C MET A 153 6.04 0.41 -16.10
N THR A 154 5.81 -0.20 -17.26
CA THR A 154 4.64 0.03 -18.13
C THR A 154 4.17 -1.29 -18.73
N GLY A 155 2.91 -1.33 -19.17
CA GLY A 155 2.32 -2.55 -19.72
C GLY A 155 1.96 -3.55 -18.61
N TRP A 156 1.93 -4.84 -18.97
CA TRP A 156 1.61 -5.90 -18.01
C TRP A 156 2.79 -6.16 -17.05
N ILE A 157 2.48 -6.21 -15.76
CA ILE A 157 3.42 -6.61 -14.71
C ILE A 157 2.78 -7.67 -13.82
N PHE A 158 3.60 -8.55 -13.25
CA PHE A 158 3.17 -9.56 -12.27
C PHE A 158 3.85 -9.27 -10.93
N VAL A 159 3.07 -8.90 -9.94
CA VAL A 159 3.53 -8.51 -8.60
C VAL A 159 2.59 -9.11 -7.56
N ASP A 160 3.14 -9.64 -6.47
CA ASP A 160 2.38 -10.20 -5.35
C ASP A 160 1.25 -11.15 -5.82
N ASN A 161 1.61 -12.08 -6.73
CA ASN A 161 0.73 -13.08 -7.33
C ASN A 161 -0.46 -12.52 -8.15
N ASN A 162 -0.42 -11.26 -8.55
CA ASN A 162 -1.46 -10.61 -9.35
C ASN A 162 -0.89 -9.95 -10.60
N TRP A 163 -1.68 -9.94 -11.68
CA TRP A 163 -1.39 -9.19 -12.89
C TRP A 163 -2.00 -7.80 -12.83
N PHE A 164 -1.18 -6.78 -13.12
CA PHE A 164 -1.58 -5.37 -13.23
C PHE A 164 -1.23 -4.86 -14.61
N TYR A 165 -1.95 -3.83 -15.06
CA TYR A 165 -1.63 -3.13 -16.31
C TYR A 165 -1.33 -1.66 -16.04
N LEU A 166 -0.13 -1.24 -16.40
CA LEU A 166 0.36 0.11 -16.24
C LEU A 166 0.35 0.83 -17.60
N ASN A 167 -0.16 2.04 -17.65
CA ASN A 167 -0.34 2.79 -18.88
C ASN A 167 0.96 2.90 -19.72
N PRO A 168 1.04 2.31 -20.91
CA PRO A 168 2.24 2.42 -21.74
C PRO A 168 2.29 3.72 -22.57
N VAL A 169 1.15 4.43 -22.68
CA VAL A 169 1.00 5.60 -23.56
C VAL A 169 1.52 6.86 -22.87
N SER A 170 2.25 7.68 -23.62
CA SER A 170 2.76 8.99 -23.17
C SER A 170 1.68 10.07 -23.32
N ASP A 171 0.66 10.02 -22.47
CA ASP A 171 -0.50 10.90 -22.42
C ASP A 171 -0.56 11.77 -21.15
N GLY A 172 0.55 11.87 -20.42
CA GLY A 172 0.63 12.52 -19.11
C GLY A 172 0.38 11.55 -17.94
N THR A 173 -0.09 10.33 -18.22
CA THR A 173 -0.34 9.28 -17.21
C THR A 173 0.47 7.99 -17.47
N ARG A 174 1.54 8.08 -18.26
CA ARG A 174 2.40 6.92 -18.54
C ARG A 174 2.92 6.29 -17.26
N GLY A 175 2.79 4.97 -17.15
CA GLY A 175 3.15 4.21 -15.96
C GLY A 175 2.05 4.11 -14.91
N ALA A 176 0.99 4.92 -15.01
CA ALA A 176 -0.13 4.86 -14.06
C ALA A 176 -0.90 3.54 -14.17
N MET A 177 -1.19 2.93 -13.01
CA MET A 177 -1.99 1.71 -12.89
C MET A 177 -3.41 1.94 -13.42
N LYS A 178 -3.86 1.07 -14.32
CA LYS A 178 -5.22 1.08 -14.86
C LYS A 178 -6.17 0.28 -13.97
N THR A 179 -7.44 0.69 -13.94
CA THR A 179 -8.54 0.02 -13.25
C THR A 179 -9.80 -0.03 -14.13
N GLY A 180 -10.76 -0.87 -13.77
CA GLY A 180 -12.00 -1.03 -14.53
C GLY A 180 -11.78 -1.77 -15.85
N TRP A 181 -12.69 -1.57 -16.81
CA TRP A 181 -12.59 -2.17 -18.13
C TRP A 181 -11.46 -1.54 -18.95
N GLN A 182 -10.58 -2.38 -19.49
CA GLN A 182 -9.50 -1.98 -20.39
C GLN A 182 -9.50 -2.88 -21.63
N GLN A 183 -9.41 -2.28 -22.82
CA GLN A 183 -9.16 -3.01 -24.04
C GLN A 183 -7.66 -2.97 -24.33
N ILE A 184 -7.00 -4.13 -24.31
CA ILE A 184 -5.55 -4.26 -24.47
C ILE A 184 -5.33 -5.33 -25.55
N ASP A 185 -4.61 -4.97 -26.62
CA ASP A 185 -4.33 -5.84 -27.75
C ASP A 185 -5.59 -6.52 -28.34
N GLY A 186 -6.69 -5.76 -28.38
CA GLY A 186 -7.97 -6.23 -28.91
C GLY A 186 -8.82 -7.08 -27.96
N LEU A 187 -8.32 -7.44 -26.79
CA LEU A 187 -9.03 -8.19 -25.76
C LEU A 187 -9.51 -7.29 -24.63
N TRP A 188 -10.65 -7.63 -24.04
CA TRP A 188 -11.17 -6.92 -22.87
C TRP A 188 -10.70 -7.57 -21.57
N TYR A 189 -10.23 -6.74 -20.64
CA TYR A 189 -9.82 -7.11 -19.30
C TYR A 189 -10.56 -6.26 -18.27
N TYR A 190 -10.91 -6.87 -17.16
CA TYR A 190 -11.43 -6.13 -16.01
C TYR A 190 -10.39 -6.10 -14.90
N LEU A 191 -9.92 -4.88 -14.59
CA LEU A 191 -8.93 -4.63 -13.54
C LEU A 191 -9.66 -4.09 -12.32
N ASN A 192 -9.47 -4.70 -11.17
CA ASN A 192 -10.21 -4.39 -9.96
C ASN A 192 -10.22 -2.87 -9.63
N PRO A 193 -11.36 -2.19 -9.65
CA PRO A 193 -11.42 -0.77 -9.30
C PRO A 193 -11.52 -0.52 -7.79
N VAL A 194 -11.84 -1.56 -7.00
CA VAL A 194 -12.09 -1.46 -5.56
C VAL A 194 -10.78 -1.43 -4.80
N SER A 195 -10.71 -0.60 -3.75
CA SER A 195 -9.56 -0.54 -2.84
C SER A 195 -9.72 -1.60 -1.72
N ASP A 196 -9.54 -2.86 -2.08
CA ASP A 196 -9.67 -4.05 -1.24
C ASP A 196 -8.32 -4.81 -1.11
N GLY A 197 -7.20 -4.11 -1.23
CA GLY A 197 -5.86 -4.72 -1.26
C GLY A 197 -5.46 -5.23 -2.65
N THR A 198 -6.41 -5.47 -3.56
CA THR A 198 -6.16 -5.98 -4.91
C THR A 198 -6.52 -4.97 -6.01
N ARG A 199 -6.64 -3.68 -5.67
CA ARG A 199 -6.96 -2.64 -6.65
C ARG A 199 -5.97 -2.67 -7.83
N GLY A 200 -6.51 -2.68 -9.04
CA GLY A 200 -5.74 -2.79 -10.28
C GLY A 200 -5.43 -4.24 -10.71
N ALA A 201 -5.62 -5.22 -9.83
CA ALA A 201 -5.41 -6.63 -10.18
C ALA A 201 -6.40 -7.11 -11.24
N ARG A 202 -5.90 -7.87 -12.22
CA ARG A 202 -6.75 -8.49 -13.24
C ARG A 202 -7.65 -9.54 -12.59
N LYS A 203 -8.95 -9.40 -12.79
CA LYS A 203 -9.93 -10.43 -12.40
C LYS A 203 -9.94 -11.57 -13.42
N THR A 204 -9.94 -12.81 -12.92
CA THR A 204 -9.81 -14.04 -13.74
C THR A 204 -10.91 -15.06 -13.48
N SER A 205 -11.95 -14.69 -12.75
CA SER A 205 -13.12 -15.53 -12.48
C SER A 205 -14.39 -14.78 -12.83
N TYR A 206 -15.53 -15.43 -12.72
CA TYR A 206 -16.82 -14.78 -12.92
C TYR A 206 -16.97 -13.56 -12.03
N GLN A 207 -17.25 -12.41 -12.64
CA GLN A 207 -17.49 -11.14 -11.97
C GLN A 207 -18.89 -10.62 -12.32
N MET A 208 -19.61 -10.16 -11.31
CA MET A 208 -20.84 -9.41 -11.54
C MET A 208 -20.49 -7.91 -11.60
N ILE A 209 -20.69 -7.30 -12.76
CA ILE A 209 -20.37 -5.89 -13.02
C ILE A 209 -21.61 -5.25 -13.62
N ASP A 210 -22.12 -4.19 -13.00
CA ASP A 210 -23.34 -3.48 -13.44
C ASP A 210 -24.54 -4.42 -13.70
N GLY A 211 -24.72 -5.41 -12.82
CA GLY A 211 -25.82 -6.39 -12.91
C GLY A 211 -25.67 -7.46 -13.98
N LYS A 212 -24.51 -7.60 -14.61
CA LYS A 212 -24.21 -8.63 -15.62
C LYS A 212 -23.01 -9.48 -15.19
N TRP A 213 -23.07 -10.77 -15.52
CA TRP A 213 -21.96 -11.69 -15.30
C TRP A 213 -20.99 -11.68 -16.48
N TYR A 214 -19.71 -11.59 -16.16
CA TYR A 214 -18.57 -11.67 -17.09
C TYR A 214 -17.58 -12.74 -16.61
N PHE A 215 -16.86 -13.34 -17.56
CA PHE A 215 -15.80 -14.33 -17.29
C PHE A 215 -14.49 -13.86 -17.90
#